data_f6247e40b1c84307f10580b879b1bf18
#
_entry.id   f6247e40b1c84307f10580b879b1bf18
#
_cell.length_a   1.000
_cell.length_b   1.000
_cell.length_c   1.000
_cell.angle_alpha   90.00
_cell.angle_beta   90.00
_cell.angle_gamma   90.00
#
_symmetry.space_group_name_H-M   'P 1'
#
loop_
_entity.id
_entity.type
_entity.pdbx_description
1 polymer ?
#
loop_
_entity_poly.entity_id
_entity_poly.type
_entity_poly.pdbx_seq_one_letter_code
_entity_poly.pdbx_strand_id
1 'polypeptide(L)'
;MKLKKEYRHLSLEEREKYFLWKEQGVSLREIGRMLGRSHSTFSREPKRNAKYGVAYIPCRAQKVADRVAKRQRYKAPLKNPRIFLYVRKHLREPFGWSPEVIAGTLKLDHPGESIHYETIYRYIYSQKFKTRGMRLWQYLTYQRKKRMKKGGRTVHRDSRIPEAKSIDLRPAIVAKRQRGGDWESDNLGGPKTDKTALSVTIERLARLTLLSKLKDRKAATKRQALTKRLSKYPKALRLTLTEDNGSENTEHQQLSDDVNMDVFFCHSYHSWEKGGVENMNQRLRIKRYIPKGTSIDSLTEKEIKQIEHKLNSTPRKCLGYLTPYEKMEQLIQGLT
;
A
#
# COMPACT_ATOMS: atom_id res chain seq x y z
N MET A 1 -14.80 46.20 0.28
CA MET A 1 -13.95 45.00 0.49
C MET A 1 -12.93 44.89 -0.63
N LYS A 2 -11.63 45.20 -0.39
CA LYS A 2 -10.59 45.10 -1.42
C LYS A 2 -10.29 43.60 -1.66
N LEU A 3 -10.66 43.09 -2.83
CA LEU A 3 -10.28 41.77 -3.27
C LEU A 3 -8.75 41.61 -3.18
N LYS A 4 -8.24 40.68 -2.38
CA LYS A 4 -6.82 40.33 -2.33
C LYS A 4 -6.41 39.91 -3.73
N LYS A 5 -5.62 40.72 -4.45
CA LYS A 5 -5.03 40.33 -5.74
C LYS A 5 -4.20 39.07 -5.50
N GLU A 6 -4.59 37.97 -6.12
CA GLU A 6 -3.88 36.71 -6.02
C GLU A 6 -2.50 36.86 -6.66
N TYR A 7 -1.45 36.59 -5.87
CA TYR A 7 -0.06 36.71 -6.35
C TYR A 7 0.26 35.57 -7.30
N ARG A 8 0.65 35.89 -8.53
CA ARG A 8 1.15 34.91 -9.50
C ARG A 8 2.52 35.32 -10.03
N HIS A 9 3.38 34.34 -10.29
CA HIS A 9 4.68 34.58 -10.94
C HIS A 9 4.51 35.03 -12.39
N LEU A 10 5.53 35.70 -12.95
CA LEU A 10 5.58 36.07 -14.36
C LEU A 10 5.53 34.78 -15.21
N SER A 11 4.72 34.77 -16.27
CA SER A 11 4.74 33.75 -17.29
C SER A 11 5.89 33.97 -18.28
N LEU A 12 6.18 32.99 -19.14
CA LEU A 12 7.17 33.13 -20.20
C LEU A 12 6.77 34.27 -21.16
N GLU A 13 5.51 34.31 -21.57
CA GLU A 13 4.97 35.36 -22.45
C GLU A 13 5.11 36.76 -21.85
N GLU A 14 4.84 36.92 -20.54
CA GLU A 14 5.03 38.20 -19.84
C GLU A 14 6.50 38.60 -19.81
N ARG A 15 7.43 37.63 -19.74
CA ARG A 15 8.89 37.88 -19.78
C ARG A 15 9.39 38.27 -21.17
N GLU A 16 8.81 37.67 -22.22
CA GLU A 16 9.13 37.96 -23.60
C GLU A 16 8.64 39.36 -23.99
N LYS A 17 7.38 39.72 -23.66
CA LYS A 17 6.85 41.09 -23.82
C LYS A 17 7.64 42.11 -23.07
N TYR A 18 8.02 41.84 -21.81
CA TYR A 18 8.88 42.70 -21.01
C TYR A 18 10.25 42.93 -21.70
N PHE A 19 10.88 41.89 -22.20
CA PHE A 19 12.17 41.98 -22.87
C PHE A 19 12.07 42.83 -24.13
N LEU A 20 11.10 42.54 -25.01
CA LEU A 20 10.89 43.28 -26.26
C LEU A 20 10.66 44.78 -26.03
N TRP A 21 9.73 45.12 -25.14
CA TRP A 21 9.38 46.50 -24.88
C TRP A 21 10.53 47.27 -24.18
N LYS A 22 11.31 46.60 -23.36
CA LYS A 22 12.49 47.20 -22.74
C LYS A 22 13.56 47.53 -23.78
N GLU A 23 13.80 46.63 -24.75
CA GLU A 23 14.73 46.90 -25.86
C GLU A 23 14.23 48.07 -26.76
N GLN A 24 12.93 48.27 -26.85
CA GLN A 24 12.29 49.41 -27.52
C GLN A 24 12.32 50.71 -26.70
N GLY A 25 12.93 50.72 -25.53
CA GLY A 25 13.06 51.90 -24.68
C GLY A 25 11.81 52.21 -23.82
N VAL A 26 10.80 51.36 -23.79
CA VAL A 26 9.57 51.55 -22.99
C VAL A 26 9.91 51.56 -21.49
N SER A 27 9.38 52.53 -20.75
CA SER A 27 9.62 52.65 -19.31
C SER A 27 9.04 51.50 -18.50
N LEU A 28 9.72 51.13 -17.41
CA LEU A 28 9.20 50.03 -16.52
C LEU A 28 7.84 50.33 -15.92
N ARG A 29 7.48 51.60 -15.76
CA ARG A 29 6.15 52.02 -15.30
C ARG A 29 5.08 51.71 -16.34
N GLU A 30 5.39 51.98 -17.62
CA GLU A 30 4.51 51.72 -18.74
C GLU A 30 4.32 50.23 -18.96
N ILE A 31 5.42 49.48 -19.00
CA ILE A 31 5.39 48.00 -19.06
C ILE A 31 4.52 47.42 -17.93
N GLY A 32 4.67 48.02 -16.72
CA GLY A 32 3.87 47.62 -15.58
C GLY A 32 2.38 47.84 -15.78
N ARG A 33 1.97 48.97 -16.38
CA ARG A 33 0.57 49.27 -16.74
C ARG A 33 0.03 48.29 -17.79
N MET A 34 0.79 48.10 -18.87
CA MET A 34 0.38 47.20 -19.97
C MET A 34 0.19 45.75 -19.53
N LEU A 35 0.99 45.24 -18.58
CA LEU A 35 0.89 43.88 -18.07
C LEU A 35 0.08 43.75 -16.77
N GLY A 36 -0.53 44.82 -16.28
CA GLY A 36 -1.32 44.82 -15.04
C GLY A 36 -0.48 44.43 -13.80
N ARG A 37 0.82 44.75 -13.80
CA ARG A 37 1.79 44.39 -12.77
C ARG A 37 2.48 45.64 -12.18
N SER A 38 2.98 45.49 -10.95
CA SER A 38 3.85 46.56 -10.39
C SER A 38 5.14 46.71 -11.20
N HIS A 39 5.56 47.94 -11.46
CA HIS A 39 6.86 48.26 -12.10
C HIS A 39 8.04 47.62 -11.35
N SER A 40 7.92 47.49 -10.02
CA SER A 40 8.96 46.86 -9.20
C SER A 40 9.16 45.38 -9.52
N THR A 41 8.17 44.71 -10.10
CA THR A 41 8.30 43.33 -10.60
C THR A 41 9.34 43.28 -11.71
N PHE A 42 9.27 44.19 -12.66
CA PHE A 42 10.17 44.24 -13.81
C PHE A 42 11.54 44.78 -13.45
N SER A 43 11.66 45.67 -12.47
CA SER A 43 12.96 46.10 -11.93
C SER A 43 13.72 44.96 -11.24
N ARG A 44 13.01 44.08 -10.56
CA ARG A 44 13.62 42.94 -9.82
C ARG A 44 13.86 41.71 -10.70
N GLU A 45 13.17 41.57 -11.81
CA GLU A 45 13.24 40.39 -12.67
C GLU A 45 14.66 40.19 -13.26
N PRO A 46 15.32 41.19 -13.88
CA PRO A 46 16.70 41.01 -14.36
C PRO A 46 17.68 40.81 -13.21
N LYS A 47 17.53 41.53 -12.09
CA LYS A 47 18.40 41.35 -10.91
C LYS A 47 18.41 39.92 -10.37
N ARG A 48 17.30 39.19 -10.52
CA ARG A 48 17.18 37.77 -10.09
C ARG A 48 17.74 36.80 -11.11
N ASN A 49 17.69 37.13 -12.40
CA ASN A 49 17.88 36.19 -13.51
C ASN A 49 19.05 36.53 -14.43
N ALA A 50 19.59 37.75 -14.37
CA ALA A 50 20.87 38.12 -15.01
C ALA A 50 21.98 38.00 -13.98
N LYS A 51 22.98 37.15 -14.21
CA LYS A 51 24.16 37.00 -13.37
C LYS A 51 25.41 37.37 -14.16
N TYR A 52 26.28 38.17 -13.53
CA TYR A 52 27.67 38.42 -13.98
C TYR A 52 27.79 38.88 -15.44
N GLY A 53 27.14 39.99 -15.81
CA GLY A 53 27.29 40.61 -17.15
C GLY A 53 26.55 39.88 -18.30
N VAL A 54 25.84 38.80 -18.01
CA VAL A 54 25.05 38.13 -19.04
C VAL A 54 23.71 38.83 -19.20
N ALA A 55 23.36 39.18 -20.45
CA ALA A 55 22.09 39.81 -20.79
C ALA A 55 20.89 38.99 -20.28
N TYR A 56 19.79 39.66 -19.91
CA TYR A 56 18.57 39.03 -19.51
C TYR A 56 17.95 38.28 -20.70
N ILE A 57 17.67 36.98 -20.52
CA ILE A 57 17.06 36.13 -21.53
C ILE A 57 15.79 35.51 -20.93
N PRO A 58 14.59 35.78 -21.50
CA PRO A 58 13.29 35.34 -20.97
C PRO A 58 13.18 33.84 -20.71
N CYS A 59 13.61 33.01 -21.66
CA CYS A 59 13.54 31.54 -21.53
C CYS A 59 14.49 31.01 -20.45
N ARG A 60 15.66 31.62 -20.22
CA ARG A 60 16.56 31.29 -19.09
C ARG A 60 15.92 31.66 -17.77
N ALA A 61 15.32 32.86 -17.68
CA ALA A 61 14.60 33.31 -16.49
C ALA A 61 13.44 32.38 -16.14
N GLN A 62 12.69 31.92 -17.13
CA GLN A 62 11.62 30.91 -16.93
C GLN A 62 12.19 29.61 -16.39
N LYS A 63 13.23 29.04 -17.01
CA LYS A 63 13.88 27.81 -16.52
C LYS A 63 14.37 27.93 -15.08
N VAL A 64 14.89 29.09 -14.68
CA VAL A 64 15.30 29.36 -13.29
C VAL A 64 14.08 29.38 -12.37
N ALA A 65 13.02 30.11 -12.75
CA ALA A 65 11.78 30.18 -11.97
C ALA A 65 11.16 28.78 -11.76
N ASP A 66 11.08 27.97 -12.81
CA ASP A 66 10.56 26.59 -12.75
C ASP A 66 11.42 25.70 -11.83
N ARG A 67 12.75 25.85 -11.92
CA ARG A 67 13.67 25.13 -11.03
C ARG A 67 13.47 25.51 -9.56
N VAL A 68 13.32 26.80 -9.28
CA VAL A 68 13.07 27.31 -7.92
C VAL A 68 11.72 26.85 -7.41
N ALA A 69 10.65 26.95 -8.22
CA ALA A 69 9.31 26.46 -7.88
C ALA A 69 9.32 24.95 -7.60
N LYS A 70 10.00 24.17 -8.46
CA LYS A 70 10.18 22.73 -8.24
C LYS A 70 10.91 22.43 -6.92
N ARG A 71 12.00 23.15 -6.63
CA ARG A 71 12.76 23.02 -5.38
C ARG A 71 11.91 23.36 -4.16
N GLN A 72 11.08 24.41 -4.21
CA GLN A 72 10.20 24.78 -3.11
C GLN A 72 9.09 23.75 -2.86
N ARG A 73 8.51 23.17 -3.92
CA ARG A 73 7.56 22.06 -3.78
C ARG A 73 8.19 20.85 -3.07
N TYR A 74 9.48 20.58 -3.32
CA TYR A 74 10.21 19.52 -2.61
C TYR A 74 10.49 19.83 -1.13
N LYS A 75 10.67 21.12 -0.77
CA LYS A 75 10.99 21.51 0.61
C LYS A 75 9.80 21.40 1.57
N ALA A 76 8.58 21.56 1.09
CA ALA A 76 7.36 21.50 1.91
C ALA A 76 6.23 20.72 1.18
N PRO A 77 6.36 19.38 1.07
CA PRO A 77 5.39 18.56 0.32
C PRO A 77 4.00 18.50 0.97
N LEU A 78 3.90 18.73 2.29
CA LEU A 78 2.64 18.74 3.04
C LEU A 78 2.40 20.13 3.63
N LYS A 79 1.67 21.00 2.89
CA LYS A 79 1.41 22.38 3.28
C LYS A 79 0.10 22.54 4.09
N ASN A 80 -0.91 21.69 3.81
CA ASN A 80 -2.18 21.73 4.53
C ASN A 80 -2.01 21.11 5.93
N PRO A 81 -2.24 21.86 7.03
CA PRO A 81 -2.06 21.37 8.39
C PRO A 81 -2.95 20.19 8.75
N ARG A 82 -4.19 20.14 8.26
CA ARG A 82 -5.14 19.03 8.50
C ARG A 82 -4.62 17.75 7.87
N ILE A 83 -4.27 17.80 6.59
CA ILE A 83 -3.68 16.66 5.87
C ILE A 83 -2.37 16.21 6.53
N PHE A 84 -1.52 17.16 6.95
CA PHE A 84 -0.28 16.87 7.65
C PHE A 84 -0.50 16.08 8.95
N LEU A 85 -1.44 16.51 9.78
CA LEU A 85 -1.78 15.84 11.03
C LEU A 85 -2.40 14.46 10.78
N TYR A 86 -3.31 14.36 9.82
CA TYR A 86 -3.93 13.10 9.41
C TYR A 86 -2.88 12.07 8.94
N VAL A 87 -1.99 12.48 8.04
CA VAL A 87 -0.90 11.62 7.54
C VAL A 87 0.00 11.16 8.69
N ARG A 88 0.38 12.04 9.61
CA ARG A 88 1.26 11.70 10.73
C ARG A 88 0.60 10.76 11.73
N LYS A 89 -0.70 10.95 12.00
CA LYS A 89 -1.48 10.08 12.89
C LYS A 89 -1.51 8.65 12.32
N HIS A 90 -1.94 8.48 11.06
CA HIS A 90 -2.18 7.16 10.48
C HIS A 90 -0.91 6.44 10.00
N LEU A 91 0.19 7.19 9.76
CA LEU A 91 1.48 6.59 9.44
C LEU A 91 2.12 5.87 10.64
N ARG A 92 1.86 6.35 11.87
CA ARG A 92 2.44 5.84 13.11
C ARG A 92 1.60 4.73 13.72
N GLU A 93 2.17 4.06 14.75
CA GLU A 93 1.39 3.17 15.61
C GLU A 93 0.29 3.96 16.38
N PRO A 94 -0.87 3.38 16.65
CA PRO A 94 -1.21 1.97 16.37
C PRO A 94 -1.61 1.67 14.91
N PHE A 95 -1.89 2.68 14.08
CA PHE A 95 -2.42 2.50 12.73
C PHE A 95 -1.39 1.87 11.77
N GLY A 96 -0.28 2.55 11.55
CA GLY A 96 0.81 2.11 10.68
C GLY A 96 0.38 1.88 9.22
N TRP A 97 -0.51 2.71 8.70
CA TRP A 97 -1.03 2.58 7.34
C TRP A 97 0.00 2.95 6.28
N SER A 98 -0.10 2.33 5.10
CA SER A 98 0.73 2.72 3.96
C SER A 98 0.28 4.06 3.38
N PRO A 99 1.18 4.82 2.69
CA PRO A 99 0.81 6.07 2.04
C PRO A 99 -0.40 5.97 1.09
N GLU A 100 -0.56 4.83 0.41
CA GLU A 100 -1.70 4.56 -0.49
C GLU A 100 -3.01 4.46 0.30
N VAL A 101 -3.00 3.75 1.43
CA VAL A 101 -4.18 3.61 2.32
C VAL A 101 -4.54 4.97 2.90
N ILE A 102 -3.55 5.70 3.43
CA ILE A 102 -3.75 7.04 4.00
C ILE A 102 -4.38 7.99 2.97
N ALA A 103 -3.85 7.99 1.71
CA ALA A 103 -4.35 8.88 0.66
C ALA A 103 -5.78 8.53 0.22
N GLY A 104 -6.14 7.25 0.24
CA GLY A 104 -7.49 6.79 -0.13
C GLY A 104 -8.50 7.06 0.96
N THR A 105 -8.18 6.69 2.20
CA THR A 105 -9.07 6.86 3.36
C THR A 105 -9.30 8.34 3.68
N LEU A 106 -8.30 9.21 3.49
CA LEU A 106 -8.46 10.65 3.68
C LEU A 106 -9.65 11.23 2.91
N LYS A 107 -9.89 10.76 1.68
CA LYS A 107 -11.01 11.24 0.85
C LYS A 107 -12.37 10.82 1.40
N LEU A 108 -12.43 9.70 2.12
CA LEU A 108 -13.64 9.20 2.75
C LEU A 108 -13.89 9.91 4.08
N ASP A 109 -12.87 10.05 4.92
CA ASP A 109 -12.97 10.67 6.24
C ASP A 109 -13.14 12.19 6.17
N HIS A 110 -12.59 12.83 5.12
CA HIS A 110 -12.64 14.28 4.92
C HIS A 110 -13.00 14.61 3.46
N PRO A 111 -14.30 14.55 3.08
CA PRO A 111 -14.76 14.92 1.75
C PRO A 111 -14.28 16.32 1.35
N GLY A 112 -13.73 16.46 0.13
CA GLY A 112 -13.12 17.70 -0.36
C GLY A 112 -11.62 17.83 -0.10
N GLU A 113 -11.03 17.05 0.81
CA GLU A 113 -9.58 16.99 1.00
C GLU A 113 -8.98 15.79 0.24
N SER A 114 -7.85 16.01 -0.43
CA SER A 114 -7.15 14.96 -1.15
C SER A 114 -5.65 15.15 -1.14
N ILE A 115 -4.93 14.04 -1.20
CA ILE A 115 -3.49 14.02 -1.37
C ILE A 115 -3.09 12.82 -2.23
N HIS A 116 -2.08 12.99 -3.08
CA HIS A 116 -1.52 11.86 -3.81
C HIS A 116 -0.50 11.13 -2.92
N TYR A 117 -0.54 9.79 -2.89
CA TYR A 117 0.33 8.95 -2.06
C TYR A 117 1.83 9.23 -2.30
N GLU A 118 2.22 9.60 -3.54
CA GLU A 118 3.59 9.98 -3.87
C GLU A 118 4.05 11.22 -3.09
N THR A 119 3.14 12.16 -2.80
CA THR A 119 3.44 13.33 -1.97
C THR A 119 3.75 12.93 -0.54
N ILE A 120 3.05 11.91 -0.02
CA ILE A 120 3.33 11.34 1.32
C ILE A 120 4.70 10.66 1.32
N TYR A 121 5.03 9.86 0.29
CA TYR A 121 6.36 9.26 0.17
C TYR A 121 7.47 10.32 0.10
N ARG A 122 7.27 11.39 -0.68
CA ARG A 122 8.23 12.51 -0.74
C ARG A 122 8.44 13.16 0.62
N TYR A 123 7.36 13.37 1.38
CA TYR A 123 7.44 13.89 2.73
C TYR A 123 8.25 12.96 3.64
N ILE A 124 7.96 11.66 3.66
CA ILE A 124 8.66 10.66 4.47
C ILE A 124 10.16 10.67 4.19
N TYR A 125 10.54 10.61 2.91
CA TYR A 125 11.96 10.57 2.52
C TYR A 125 12.67 11.92 2.60
N SER A 126 11.96 13.05 2.54
CA SER A 126 12.54 14.39 2.73
C SER A 126 12.99 14.64 4.18
N GLN A 127 12.43 13.93 5.15
CA GLN A 127 12.82 14.03 6.57
C GLN A 127 14.12 13.29 6.91
N LYS A 128 14.70 12.56 5.96
CA LYS A 128 15.87 11.70 6.14
C LYS A 128 17.10 12.46 6.66
N PHE A 129 17.26 13.73 6.25
CA PHE A 129 18.45 14.53 6.52
C PHE A 129 18.26 15.58 7.62
N LYS A 130 17.10 15.67 8.24
CA LYS A 130 16.88 16.60 9.35
C LYS A 130 17.40 15.96 10.64
N THR A 131 18.38 16.61 11.28
CA THR A 131 19.07 16.15 12.51
C THR A 131 18.10 15.84 13.67
N ARG A 132 16.95 16.52 13.71
CA ARG A 132 15.84 16.25 14.64
C ARG A 132 14.65 15.56 13.95
N GLY A 133 14.82 15.12 12.70
CA GLY A 133 13.75 14.50 11.91
C GLY A 133 13.50 13.08 12.40
N MET A 134 12.24 12.77 12.67
CA MET A 134 11.84 11.40 12.87
C MET A 134 12.14 10.61 11.61
N ARG A 135 12.72 9.44 11.76
CA ARG A 135 13.00 8.50 10.65
C ARG A 135 11.68 7.87 10.18
N LEU A 136 10.82 8.66 9.52
CA LEU A 136 9.45 8.28 9.15
C LEU A 136 9.39 7.04 8.25
N TRP A 137 10.47 6.72 7.53
CA TRP A 137 10.57 5.49 6.75
C TRP A 137 10.48 4.21 7.60
N GLN A 138 10.74 4.29 8.92
CA GLN A 138 10.58 3.17 9.86
C GLN A 138 9.11 2.76 10.05
N TYR A 139 8.16 3.67 9.79
CA TYR A 139 6.73 3.39 9.85
C TYR A 139 6.20 2.80 8.54
N LEU A 140 7.00 2.79 7.47
CA LEU A 140 6.63 2.13 6.22
C LEU A 140 6.69 0.61 6.37
N THR A 141 5.80 -0.08 5.66
CA THR A 141 5.67 -1.54 5.67
C THR A 141 7.01 -2.27 5.49
N TYR A 142 7.84 -1.83 4.56
CA TYR A 142 9.14 -2.46 4.29
C TYR A 142 10.32 -1.79 4.99
N GLN A 143 10.11 -0.71 5.72
CA GLN A 143 11.11 0.05 6.46
C GLN A 143 12.42 0.30 5.68
N ARG A 144 12.33 0.50 4.36
CA ARG A 144 13.49 0.71 3.50
C ARG A 144 13.99 2.14 3.61
N LYS A 145 15.30 2.30 3.87
CA LYS A 145 15.97 3.63 3.89
C LYS A 145 15.97 4.31 2.52
N LYS A 146 15.90 3.53 1.43
CA LYS A 146 15.88 4.00 0.02
C LYS A 146 14.86 3.19 -0.79
N ARG A 147 14.31 3.78 -1.88
CA ARG A 147 13.47 3.07 -2.88
C ARG A 147 14.34 2.13 -3.73
N MET A 148 13.85 0.92 -4.01
CA MET A 148 14.53 -0.09 -4.83
C MET A 148 13.77 -0.39 -6.14
N LYS A 149 14.52 -0.84 -7.19
CA LYS A 149 14.00 -1.32 -8.49
C LYS A 149 13.68 -2.82 -8.44
N LYS A 150 12.80 -3.33 -9.32
CA LYS A 150 12.31 -4.73 -9.34
C LYS A 150 13.29 -5.72 -10.03
N GLY A 151 13.36 -7.01 -9.58
CA GLY A 151 14.16 -8.10 -10.17
C GLY A 151 13.64 -9.52 -9.85
N GLY A 152 14.06 -10.58 -10.57
CA GLY A 152 13.46 -11.91 -10.77
C GLY A 152 13.73 -13.07 -9.78
N ARG A 153 13.18 -14.30 -10.03
CA ARG A 153 13.10 -15.50 -9.14
C ARG A 153 13.48 -16.82 -9.82
N THR A 154 13.82 -17.87 -9.02
CA THR A 154 14.18 -19.26 -9.39
C THR A 154 13.26 -20.34 -8.78
N VAL A 155 13.20 -21.58 -9.34
CA VAL A 155 12.15 -22.63 -9.17
C VAL A 155 12.70 -23.96 -8.58
N HIS A 156 11.88 -24.76 -7.84
CA HIS A 156 12.19 -26.10 -7.25
C HIS A 156 11.01 -27.11 -7.25
N ARG A 157 11.30 -28.42 -6.96
CA ARG A 157 10.66 -29.70 -7.30
C ARG A 157 9.32 -30.15 -6.66
N ASP A 158 8.72 -31.22 -7.20
CA ASP A 158 7.34 -31.69 -7.15
C ASP A 158 7.01 -32.75 -6.08
N SER A 159 5.77 -32.71 -5.52
CA SER A 159 5.15 -33.79 -4.73
C SER A 159 3.66 -33.91 -5.11
N ARG A 160 3.10 -35.15 -5.13
CA ARG A 160 1.70 -35.42 -5.45
C ARG A 160 0.94 -35.88 -4.21
N ILE A 161 -0.25 -35.33 -3.96
CA ILE A 161 -1.19 -35.77 -2.94
C ILE A 161 -2.16 -36.80 -3.58
N PRO A 162 -2.37 -37.98 -2.99
CA PRO A 162 -3.35 -38.96 -3.50
C PRO A 162 -4.75 -38.35 -3.56
N GLU A 163 -5.49 -38.65 -4.63
CA GLU A 163 -6.92 -38.27 -4.83
C GLU A 163 -7.22 -36.74 -4.73
N ALA A 164 -6.19 -35.92 -4.93
CA ALA A 164 -6.32 -34.45 -4.94
C ALA A 164 -7.18 -34.00 -6.13
N LYS A 165 -8.25 -33.24 -5.87
CA LYS A 165 -9.03 -32.56 -6.93
C LYS A 165 -8.17 -31.44 -7.53
N SER A 166 -7.85 -31.50 -8.84
CA SER A 166 -7.11 -30.44 -9.53
C SER A 166 -7.86 -29.10 -9.45
N ILE A 167 -7.11 -28.00 -9.40
CA ILE A 167 -7.65 -26.65 -9.50
C ILE A 167 -8.43 -26.40 -10.80
N ASP A 168 -8.18 -27.20 -11.85
CA ASP A 168 -8.91 -27.13 -13.13
C ASP A 168 -10.39 -27.47 -12.97
N LEU A 169 -10.72 -28.28 -11.97
CA LEU A 169 -12.10 -28.67 -11.63
C LEU A 169 -12.79 -27.62 -10.73
N ARG A 170 -12.03 -26.60 -10.26
CA ARG A 170 -12.58 -25.55 -9.41
C ARG A 170 -13.51 -24.64 -10.21
N PRO A 171 -14.73 -24.34 -9.70
CA PRO A 171 -15.67 -23.47 -10.41
C PRO A 171 -15.03 -22.13 -10.86
N ALA A 172 -15.25 -21.74 -12.11
CA ALA A 172 -14.64 -20.54 -12.71
C ALA A 172 -14.98 -19.24 -11.96
N ILE A 173 -16.13 -19.19 -11.27
CA ILE A 173 -16.53 -18.04 -10.44
C ILE A 173 -15.53 -17.75 -9.32
N VAL A 174 -14.84 -18.77 -8.79
CA VAL A 174 -13.82 -18.63 -7.74
C VAL A 174 -12.67 -17.74 -8.22
N ALA A 175 -12.26 -17.88 -9.49
CA ALA A 175 -11.20 -17.06 -10.07
C ALA A 175 -11.59 -15.58 -10.16
N LYS A 176 -12.87 -15.28 -10.41
CA LYS A 176 -13.41 -13.92 -10.55
C LYS A 176 -13.52 -13.18 -9.21
N ARG A 177 -13.47 -13.88 -8.07
CA ARG A 177 -13.60 -13.30 -6.71
C ARG A 177 -14.86 -12.44 -6.57
N GLN A 178 -15.99 -12.94 -7.06
CA GLN A 178 -17.27 -12.21 -7.05
C GLN A 178 -18.23 -12.69 -5.96
N ARG A 179 -17.94 -13.84 -5.33
CA ARG A 179 -18.73 -14.40 -4.21
C ARG A 179 -17.85 -14.59 -2.97
N GLY A 180 -18.46 -14.54 -1.79
CA GLY A 180 -17.85 -14.95 -0.53
C GLY A 180 -17.84 -16.47 -0.38
N GLY A 181 -16.98 -16.95 0.54
CA GLY A 181 -16.91 -18.37 0.89
C GLY A 181 -15.85 -19.18 0.14
N ASP A 182 -15.03 -18.54 -0.66
CA ASP A 182 -13.89 -19.16 -1.34
C ASP A 182 -12.60 -18.83 -0.60
N TRP A 183 -11.91 -19.85 -0.10
CA TRP A 183 -10.72 -19.70 0.76
C TRP A 183 -9.45 -20.21 0.10
N GLU A 184 -8.32 -19.69 0.53
CA GLU A 184 -6.97 -20.17 0.21
C GLU A 184 -6.22 -20.42 1.51
N SER A 185 -5.47 -21.55 1.61
CA SER A 185 -4.65 -21.86 2.77
C SER A 185 -3.22 -22.17 2.38
N ASP A 186 -2.29 -21.84 3.28
CA ASP A 186 -0.87 -22.12 3.15
C ASP A 186 -0.20 -22.13 4.53
N ASN A 187 0.96 -22.77 4.64
CA ASN A 187 1.74 -22.78 5.87
C ASN A 187 2.95 -21.86 5.78
N LEU A 188 3.13 -21.02 6.79
CA LEU A 188 4.30 -20.19 6.97
C LEU A 188 5.24 -20.84 7.98
N GLY A 189 6.36 -21.39 7.53
CA GLY A 189 7.38 -21.98 8.39
C GLY A 189 8.38 -20.94 8.92
N GLY A 190 8.95 -21.18 10.10
CA GLY A 190 10.12 -20.46 10.64
C GLY A 190 11.44 -21.02 10.09
N PRO A 191 12.56 -20.86 10.83
CA PRO A 191 13.81 -21.56 10.58
C PRO A 191 13.61 -23.08 10.51
N LYS A 192 14.56 -23.81 9.94
CA LYS A 192 14.47 -25.28 9.81
C LYS A 192 14.42 -26.00 11.15
N THR A 193 14.88 -25.34 12.21
CA THR A 193 14.87 -25.82 13.59
C THR A 193 13.48 -25.79 14.25
N ASP A 194 12.55 -24.96 13.72
CA ASP A 194 11.21 -24.86 14.28
C ASP A 194 10.42 -26.14 14.05
N LYS A 195 9.77 -26.61 15.13
CA LYS A 195 8.81 -27.73 15.08
C LYS A 195 7.43 -27.26 14.65
N THR A 196 7.06 -26.02 14.99
CA THR A 196 5.77 -25.40 14.72
C THR A 196 5.72 -24.78 13.33
N ALA A 197 4.51 -24.48 12.87
CA ALA A 197 4.23 -23.67 11.69
C ALA A 197 3.06 -22.71 11.98
N LEU A 198 2.89 -21.71 11.13
CA LEU A 198 1.72 -20.83 11.18
C LEU A 198 0.84 -21.13 9.96
N SER A 199 -0.35 -21.68 10.20
CA SER A 199 -1.37 -21.79 9.14
C SER A 199 -1.93 -20.40 8.83
N VAL A 200 -1.89 -20.02 7.57
CA VAL A 200 -2.41 -18.76 7.04
C VAL A 200 -3.53 -19.07 6.08
N THR A 201 -4.73 -18.68 6.42
CA THR A 201 -5.91 -18.92 5.60
C THR A 201 -6.56 -17.58 5.26
N ILE A 202 -6.94 -17.37 4.01
CA ILE A 202 -7.55 -16.12 3.55
C ILE A 202 -8.85 -16.38 2.79
N GLU A 203 -9.89 -15.61 3.13
CA GLU A 203 -11.09 -15.52 2.32
C GLU A 203 -10.84 -14.61 1.11
N ARG A 204 -11.18 -15.07 -0.09
CA ARG A 204 -10.72 -14.48 -1.35
C ARG A 204 -11.37 -13.14 -1.70
N LEU A 205 -12.66 -12.94 -1.35
CA LEU A 205 -13.37 -11.69 -1.62
C LEU A 205 -13.14 -10.66 -0.50
N ALA A 206 -13.42 -11.01 0.76
CA ALA A 206 -13.26 -10.11 1.90
C ALA A 206 -11.80 -9.86 2.30
N ARG A 207 -10.85 -10.67 1.81
CA ARG A 207 -9.45 -10.63 2.23
C ARG A 207 -9.25 -10.89 3.70
N LEU A 208 -10.24 -11.47 4.36
CA LEU A 208 -10.16 -11.84 5.77
C LEU A 208 -9.07 -12.88 5.96
N THR A 209 -8.19 -12.64 6.90
CA THR A 209 -7.03 -13.51 7.17
C THR A 209 -7.23 -14.19 8.52
N LEU A 210 -7.09 -15.51 8.56
CA LEU A 210 -7.08 -16.32 9.76
C LEU A 210 -5.66 -16.86 9.99
N LEU A 211 -5.14 -16.69 11.20
CA LEU A 211 -3.84 -17.18 11.60
C LEU A 211 -4.00 -18.23 12.72
N SER A 212 -3.35 -19.38 12.56
CA SER A 212 -3.38 -20.45 13.59
C SER A 212 -1.98 -21.02 13.79
N LYS A 213 -1.49 -20.99 15.01
CA LYS A 213 -0.24 -21.66 15.37
C LYS A 213 -0.47 -23.16 15.39
N LEU A 214 0.31 -23.88 14.61
CA LEU A 214 0.30 -25.35 14.57
C LEU A 214 1.40 -25.87 15.49
N LYS A 215 1.06 -26.79 16.41
CA LYS A 215 2.04 -27.40 17.31
C LYS A 215 3.11 -28.24 16.60
N ASP A 216 2.79 -28.71 15.40
CA ASP A 216 3.66 -29.47 14.50
C ASP A 216 3.24 -29.26 13.05
N ARG A 217 3.90 -29.91 12.10
CA ARG A 217 3.62 -29.83 10.65
C ARG A 217 2.80 -31.01 10.12
N LYS A 218 2.15 -31.75 10.99
CA LYS A 218 1.33 -32.93 10.61
C LYS A 218 0.00 -32.49 10.00
N ALA A 219 -0.50 -33.29 9.08
CA ALA A 219 -1.79 -33.06 8.41
C ALA A 219 -2.95 -32.97 9.40
N ALA A 220 -3.02 -33.88 10.36
CA ALA A 220 -4.05 -33.88 11.42
C ALA A 220 -4.10 -32.57 12.23
N THR A 221 -2.92 -32.01 12.57
CA THR A 221 -2.84 -30.73 13.30
C THR A 221 -3.37 -29.59 12.45
N LYS A 222 -3.01 -29.54 11.17
CA LYS A 222 -3.50 -28.51 10.23
C LYS A 222 -5.01 -28.67 10.04
N ARG A 223 -5.51 -29.87 9.78
CA ARG A 223 -6.94 -30.17 9.64
C ARG A 223 -7.74 -29.64 10.83
N GLN A 224 -7.36 -30.04 12.05
CA GLN A 224 -8.03 -29.60 13.28
C GLN A 224 -8.05 -28.06 13.42
N ALA A 225 -6.94 -27.40 13.10
CA ALA A 225 -6.84 -25.93 13.15
C ALA A 225 -7.77 -25.27 12.13
N LEU A 226 -7.83 -25.77 10.89
CA LEU A 226 -8.72 -25.27 9.84
C LEU A 226 -10.19 -25.52 10.18
N THR A 227 -10.55 -26.74 10.61
CA THR A 227 -11.91 -27.09 11.05
C THR A 227 -12.37 -26.12 12.14
N LYS A 228 -11.58 -25.94 13.21
CA LYS A 228 -11.91 -25.02 14.32
C LYS A 228 -12.13 -23.57 13.88
N ARG A 229 -11.43 -23.11 12.86
CA ARG A 229 -11.50 -21.71 12.39
C ARG A 229 -12.64 -21.53 11.39
N LEU A 230 -12.76 -22.42 10.40
CA LEU A 230 -13.73 -22.31 9.31
C LEU A 230 -15.15 -22.62 9.78
N SER A 231 -15.35 -23.55 10.71
CA SER A 231 -16.69 -23.89 11.26
C SER A 231 -17.41 -22.72 11.94
N LYS A 232 -16.69 -21.61 12.24
CA LYS A 232 -17.29 -20.40 12.80
C LYS A 232 -18.08 -19.57 11.78
N TYR A 233 -17.91 -19.84 10.49
CA TYR A 233 -18.60 -19.12 9.43
C TYR A 233 -19.84 -19.91 8.95
N PRO A 234 -20.89 -19.22 8.47
CA PRO A 234 -22.06 -19.86 7.89
C PRO A 234 -21.69 -20.77 6.71
N LYS A 235 -22.48 -21.82 6.46
CA LYS A 235 -22.26 -22.78 5.36
C LYS A 235 -22.14 -22.07 4.00
N ALA A 236 -22.92 -21.00 3.77
CA ALA A 236 -22.88 -20.21 2.55
C ALA A 236 -21.54 -19.45 2.34
N LEU A 237 -20.73 -19.30 3.39
CA LEU A 237 -19.37 -18.73 3.34
C LEU A 237 -18.26 -19.77 3.51
N ARG A 238 -18.60 -21.08 3.32
CA ARG A 238 -17.67 -22.21 3.35
C ARG A 238 -17.88 -23.06 2.11
N LEU A 239 -17.46 -22.57 0.94
CA LEU A 239 -17.73 -23.21 -0.35
C LEU A 239 -16.52 -23.97 -0.88
N THR A 240 -15.39 -23.30 -1.04
CA THR A 240 -14.17 -23.93 -1.56
C THR A 240 -12.94 -23.56 -0.74
N LEU A 241 -12.00 -24.49 -0.66
CA LEU A 241 -10.66 -24.25 -0.12
C LEU A 241 -9.63 -24.63 -1.18
N THR A 242 -8.63 -23.76 -1.40
CA THR A 242 -7.53 -24.04 -2.34
C THR A 242 -6.23 -24.18 -1.56
N GLU A 243 -5.54 -25.29 -1.76
CA GLU A 243 -4.29 -25.65 -1.09
C GLU A 243 -3.18 -25.97 -2.12
N ASP A 244 -1.93 -26.12 -1.65
CA ASP A 244 -0.83 -26.67 -2.46
C ASP A 244 -0.66 -28.18 -2.22
N ASN A 245 0.28 -28.78 -2.97
CA ASN A 245 0.58 -30.19 -2.87
C ASN A 245 1.54 -30.52 -1.70
N GLY A 246 1.48 -29.77 -0.58
CA GLY A 246 2.27 -30.05 0.62
C GLY A 246 1.76 -31.29 1.37
N SER A 247 2.67 -32.08 1.95
CA SER A 247 2.32 -33.27 2.73
C SER A 247 1.42 -32.97 3.95
N GLU A 248 1.41 -31.75 4.41
CA GLU A 248 0.50 -31.27 5.45
C GLU A 248 -0.97 -31.19 5.03
N ASN A 249 -1.28 -31.45 3.77
CA ASN A 249 -2.61 -31.38 3.18
C ASN A 249 -3.16 -32.79 2.83
N THR A 250 -2.51 -33.86 3.27
CA THR A 250 -2.91 -35.25 2.97
C THR A 250 -4.25 -35.65 3.58
N GLU A 251 -4.70 -34.99 4.67
CA GLU A 251 -6.02 -35.22 5.27
C GLU A 251 -7.12 -34.32 4.68
N HIS A 252 -7.00 -33.94 3.40
CA HIS A 252 -7.95 -33.04 2.75
C HIS A 252 -9.37 -33.57 2.62
N GLN A 253 -9.55 -34.89 2.49
CA GLN A 253 -10.88 -35.52 2.42
C GLN A 253 -11.61 -35.35 3.75
N GLN A 254 -10.96 -35.73 4.86
CA GLN A 254 -11.51 -35.54 6.19
C GLN A 254 -11.77 -34.05 6.49
N LEU A 255 -10.89 -33.16 6.02
CA LEU A 255 -11.13 -31.72 6.13
C LEU A 255 -12.37 -31.29 5.34
N SER A 256 -12.53 -31.79 4.12
CA SER A 256 -13.70 -31.54 3.27
C SER A 256 -15.00 -31.92 3.99
N ASP A 257 -15.02 -33.08 4.62
CA ASP A 257 -16.17 -33.58 5.38
C ASP A 257 -16.42 -32.77 6.65
N ASP A 258 -15.36 -32.51 7.44
CA ASP A 258 -15.43 -31.75 8.70
C ASP A 258 -16.02 -30.35 8.52
N VAL A 259 -15.68 -29.64 7.42
CA VAL A 259 -16.11 -28.26 7.18
C VAL A 259 -17.18 -28.14 6.09
N ASN A 260 -17.52 -29.22 5.41
CA ASN A 260 -18.43 -29.28 4.28
C ASN A 260 -18.03 -28.27 3.19
N MET A 261 -16.80 -28.39 2.67
CA MET A 261 -16.20 -27.55 1.63
C MET A 261 -15.50 -28.41 0.58
N ASP A 262 -15.54 -27.99 -0.68
CA ASP A 262 -14.72 -28.62 -1.71
C ASP A 262 -13.25 -28.14 -1.61
N VAL A 263 -12.31 -29.11 -1.54
CA VAL A 263 -10.88 -28.82 -1.48
C VAL A 263 -10.24 -29.04 -2.86
N PHE A 264 -9.54 -28.01 -3.37
CA PHE A 264 -8.85 -28.03 -4.66
C PHE A 264 -7.35 -27.79 -4.49
N PHE A 265 -6.56 -28.42 -5.33
CA PHE A 265 -5.09 -28.36 -5.28
C PHE A 265 -4.52 -27.62 -6.48
N CYS A 266 -3.62 -26.66 -6.22
CA CYS A 266 -2.88 -25.96 -7.25
C CYS A 266 -1.99 -26.90 -8.04
N HIS A 267 -1.69 -26.53 -9.28
CA HIS A 267 -0.60 -27.21 -10.00
C HIS A 267 0.72 -26.98 -9.28
N SER A 268 1.57 -27.98 -9.37
CA SER A 268 2.92 -27.86 -8.84
C SER A 268 3.64 -26.67 -9.45
N TYR A 269 4.30 -25.85 -8.60
CA TYR A 269 5.00 -24.63 -8.98
C TYR A 269 4.13 -23.45 -9.46
N HIS A 270 2.83 -23.57 -9.46
CA HIS A 270 1.92 -22.48 -9.86
C HIS A 270 1.45 -21.67 -8.65
N SER A 271 2.38 -21.10 -7.88
CA SER A 271 2.07 -20.31 -6.66
C SER A 271 1.11 -19.14 -6.91
N TRP A 272 1.04 -18.62 -8.14
CA TRP A 272 0.10 -17.57 -8.52
C TRP A 272 -1.36 -17.99 -8.46
N GLU A 273 -1.66 -19.28 -8.49
CA GLU A 273 -3.03 -19.84 -8.34
C GLU A 273 -3.58 -19.63 -6.93
N LYS A 274 -2.70 -19.50 -5.92
CA LYS A 274 -2.98 -19.07 -4.54
C LYS A 274 -2.53 -17.63 -4.26
N GLY A 275 -2.68 -16.74 -5.22
CA GLY A 275 -2.14 -15.37 -5.13
C GLY A 275 -2.63 -14.55 -3.94
N GLY A 276 -3.76 -14.89 -3.32
CA GLY A 276 -4.27 -14.24 -2.13
C GLY A 276 -3.42 -14.56 -0.90
N VAL A 277 -3.25 -15.84 -0.59
CA VAL A 277 -2.46 -16.28 0.57
C VAL A 277 -0.97 -16.03 0.36
N GLU A 278 -0.45 -16.14 -0.87
CA GLU A 278 0.94 -15.80 -1.15
C GLU A 278 1.23 -14.31 -0.86
N ASN A 279 0.36 -13.42 -1.30
CA ASN A 279 0.46 -11.99 -0.97
C ASN A 279 0.41 -11.76 0.55
N MET A 280 -0.44 -12.52 1.26
CA MET A 280 -0.53 -12.41 2.72
C MET A 280 0.73 -12.92 3.39
N ASN A 281 1.29 -14.06 2.95
CA ASN A 281 2.55 -14.58 3.44
C ASN A 281 3.70 -13.58 3.25
N GLN A 282 3.75 -12.90 2.10
CA GLN A 282 4.71 -11.82 1.86
C GLN A 282 4.50 -10.64 2.83
N ARG A 283 3.26 -10.29 3.15
CA ARG A 283 2.93 -9.24 4.14
C ARG A 283 3.34 -9.63 5.55
N LEU A 284 3.09 -10.87 5.95
CA LEU A 284 3.52 -11.39 7.24
C LEU A 284 5.05 -11.37 7.39
N ARG A 285 5.78 -11.62 6.30
CA ARG A 285 7.26 -11.64 6.27
C ARG A 285 7.93 -10.27 6.27
N ILE A 286 7.18 -9.19 6.33
CA ILE A 286 7.77 -7.86 6.51
C ILE A 286 8.19 -7.65 7.97
N LYS A 287 9.12 -6.71 8.17
CA LYS A 287 9.73 -6.44 9.50
C LYS A 287 8.74 -6.12 10.63
N ARG A 288 7.52 -5.74 10.29
CA ARG A 288 6.51 -5.33 11.28
C ARG A 288 5.80 -6.50 11.95
N TYR A 289 5.74 -7.66 11.30
CA TYR A 289 4.98 -8.82 11.80
C TYR A 289 5.93 -9.97 12.14
N ILE A 290 6.21 -10.83 11.17
CA ILE A 290 7.02 -12.04 11.32
C ILE A 290 8.15 -11.98 10.27
N PRO A 291 9.25 -11.26 10.52
CA PRO A 291 10.36 -11.18 9.56
C PRO A 291 10.89 -12.55 9.17
N LYS A 292 11.47 -12.65 7.97
CA LYS A 292 12.13 -13.89 7.53
C LYS A 292 13.23 -14.25 8.52
N GLY A 293 13.22 -15.48 9.02
CA GLY A 293 14.14 -15.97 10.04
C GLY A 293 13.62 -15.88 11.48
N THR A 294 12.46 -15.23 11.72
CA THR A 294 11.80 -15.29 13.03
C THR A 294 11.28 -16.69 13.30
N SER A 295 11.56 -17.23 14.47
CA SER A 295 11.02 -18.51 14.93
C SER A 295 9.54 -18.41 15.22
N ILE A 296 8.75 -19.33 14.66
CA ILE A 296 7.32 -19.45 14.94
C ILE A 296 7.11 -20.04 16.34
N ASP A 297 8.06 -20.86 16.82
CA ASP A 297 8.02 -21.43 18.16
C ASP A 297 7.98 -20.34 19.24
N SER A 298 8.71 -19.24 19.03
CA SER A 298 8.80 -18.12 19.98
C SER A 298 7.56 -17.22 20.03
N LEU A 299 6.66 -17.29 19.03
CA LEU A 299 5.45 -16.47 18.99
C LEU A 299 4.38 -17.03 19.93
N THR A 300 3.82 -16.18 20.75
CA THR A 300 2.67 -16.52 21.60
C THR A 300 1.36 -16.46 20.81
N GLU A 301 0.36 -17.18 21.25
CA GLU A 301 -1.01 -17.12 20.69
C GLU A 301 -1.58 -15.69 20.74
N LYS A 302 -1.26 -14.93 21.78
CA LYS A 302 -1.68 -13.54 21.95
C LYS A 302 -1.09 -12.64 20.86
N GLU A 303 0.21 -12.78 20.59
CA GLU A 303 0.88 -12.01 19.50
C GLU A 303 0.31 -12.37 18.14
N ILE A 304 0.05 -13.66 17.87
CA ILE A 304 -0.55 -14.10 16.60
C ILE A 304 -1.95 -13.48 16.43
N LYS A 305 -2.78 -13.47 17.48
CA LYS A 305 -4.11 -12.82 17.46
C LYS A 305 -4.02 -11.32 17.25
N GLN A 306 -3.03 -10.64 17.86
CA GLN A 306 -2.81 -9.22 17.63
C GLN A 306 -2.41 -8.92 16.17
N ILE A 307 -1.53 -9.76 15.59
CA ILE A 307 -1.15 -9.65 14.18
C ILE A 307 -2.38 -9.86 13.28
N GLU A 308 -3.17 -10.91 13.52
CA GLU A 308 -4.41 -11.19 12.79
C GLU A 308 -5.39 -10.01 12.86
N HIS A 309 -5.64 -9.51 14.07
CA HIS A 309 -6.52 -8.35 14.27
C HIS A 309 -6.02 -7.13 13.48
N LYS A 310 -4.74 -6.82 13.57
CA LYS A 310 -4.14 -5.68 12.86
C LYS A 310 -4.24 -5.81 11.34
N LEU A 311 -4.06 -7.01 10.80
CA LEU A 311 -4.22 -7.29 9.37
C LEU A 311 -5.66 -7.10 8.92
N ASN A 312 -6.62 -7.52 9.73
CA ASN A 312 -8.05 -7.48 9.41
C ASN A 312 -8.72 -6.13 9.72
N SER A 313 -8.12 -5.31 10.58
CA SER A 313 -8.55 -3.93 10.86
C SER A 313 -7.90 -2.89 9.94
N THR A 314 -7.03 -3.30 9.00
CA THR A 314 -6.37 -2.38 8.08
C THR A 314 -7.17 -2.25 6.79
N PRO A 315 -7.62 -1.04 6.39
CA PRO A 315 -8.35 -0.81 5.15
C PRO A 315 -7.59 -1.32 3.91
N ARG A 316 -8.33 -1.86 2.94
CA ARG A 316 -7.77 -2.42 1.70
C ARG A 316 -8.28 -1.64 0.48
N LYS A 317 -7.36 -1.17 -0.36
CA LYS A 317 -7.74 -0.49 -1.62
C LYS A 317 -8.66 -1.36 -2.49
N CYS A 318 -8.40 -2.67 -2.57
CA CYS A 318 -9.21 -3.60 -3.35
C CYS A 318 -10.62 -3.85 -2.77
N LEU A 319 -10.90 -3.38 -1.56
CA LEU A 319 -12.21 -3.42 -0.90
C LEU A 319 -12.86 -2.02 -0.85
N GLY A 320 -12.43 -1.07 -1.68
CA GLY A 320 -12.91 0.29 -1.60
C GLY A 320 -12.54 1.00 -0.30
N TYR A 321 -11.44 0.58 0.32
CA TYR A 321 -10.94 1.01 1.64
C TYR A 321 -11.73 0.51 2.84
N LEU A 322 -12.67 -0.39 2.66
CA LEU A 322 -13.18 -1.19 3.78
C LEU A 322 -12.07 -2.07 4.37
N THR A 323 -12.22 -2.38 5.64
CA THR A 323 -11.41 -3.41 6.30
C THR A 323 -11.89 -4.81 5.92
N PRO A 324 -11.05 -5.85 6.01
CA PRO A 324 -11.48 -7.23 5.88
C PRO A 324 -12.62 -7.63 6.83
N TYR A 325 -12.65 -7.10 8.06
CA TYR A 325 -13.75 -7.35 9.01
C TYR A 325 -15.07 -6.76 8.51
N GLU A 326 -15.09 -5.47 8.15
CA GLU A 326 -16.30 -4.82 7.62
C GLU A 326 -16.83 -5.52 6.38
N LYS A 327 -15.91 -5.90 5.46
CA LYS A 327 -16.33 -6.64 4.25
C LYS A 327 -16.90 -8.01 4.56
N MET A 328 -16.32 -8.73 5.52
CA MET A 328 -16.83 -10.04 5.93
C MET A 328 -18.18 -9.92 6.63
N GLU A 329 -18.37 -8.90 7.45
CA GLU A 329 -19.65 -8.60 8.08
C GLU A 329 -20.75 -8.32 7.06
N GLN A 330 -20.48 -7.50 6.03
CA GLN A 330 -21.41 -7.29 4.91
C GLN A 330 -21.80 -8.59 4.21
N LEU A 331 -20.83 -9.52 4.02
CA LEU A 331 -21.13 -10.83 3.42
C LEU A 331 -22.03 -11.68 4.31
N ILE A 332 -21.85 -11.65 5.63
CA ILE A 332 -22.68 -12.37 6.59
C ILE A 332 -24.10 -11.78 6.62
N GLN A 333 -24.21 -10.45 6.69
CA GLN A 333 -25.51 -9.75 6.69
C GLN A 333 -26.28 -9.95 5.38
N GLY A 334 -25.60 -10.06 4.24
CA GLY A 334 -26.22 -10.34 2.95
C GLY A 334 -26.73 -11.79 2.78
N LEU A 335 -26.56 -12.65 3.79
CA LEU A 335 -27.10 -14.01 3.83
C LEU A 335 -28.42 -14.10 4.62
N THR A 336 -28.71 -13.07 5.41
CA THR A 336 -29.98 -12.91 6.16
C THR A 336 -31.01 -12.20 5.29
#